data_dfc0ee78ab26bfbc29f75ee4fc64a3ff
#
_entry.id   dfc0ee78ab26bfbc29f75ee4fc64a3ff
#
_cell.length_a   1.000
_cell.length_b   1.000
_cell.length_c   1.000
_cell.angle_alpha   90.00
_cell.angle_beta   90.00
_cell.angle_gamma   90.00
#
_symmetry.space_group_name_H-M   'P 1'
#
loop_
_entity.id
_entity.type
_entity.pdbx_description
1 polymer ?
#
loop_
_entity_poly.entity_id
_entity_poly.type
_entity_poly.pdbx_seq_one_letter_code
_entity_poly.pdbx_strand_id
1 'polypeptide(L)'
;MPVEDFAKLRHNSDLFNPFVAMTTPDPLSAISAKDQAEVLAKALPYIRKFHGKTMVIKYGGNAMTDPALQAAFAADVVLLKLVGINPVVVHGGGPQIESLLKRLGKKGEFVHGMRVTDAETMEVVEWVLAGEVQQDIVGLINQAGGKAVGLTGRDGGLIHARKLRLTDPVDKVTEHDVGQVGDIVGIDPAVVKALQDDAFIPVVSPLGFGENNESYNINADVVASKLAMVLAAEKLLLLTNTPGVLDKNGQLLTELSAREVDALFADGTISGGMLPKISGALDAAKSGVNAVHVIDGRVPHALLLEILTDQAFGTMIRSH
;
A
#
# COMPACT_ATOMS: atom_id res chain seq x y z
N MET A 1 36.38 12.41 -7.60
CA MET A 1 35.75 13.70 -7.25
C MET A 1 36.20 14.06 -5.83
N PRO A 2 36.70 15.26 -5.57
CA PRO A 2 37.18 15.66 -4.26
C PRO A 2 36.04 15.81 -3.27
N VAL A 3 36.33 15.51 -2.01
CA VAL A 3 35.40 15.52 -0.85
C VAL A 3 34.79 16.90 -0.55
N GLU A 4 35.32 17.97 -1.17
CA GLU A 4 34.88 19.35 -0.96
C GLU A 4 33.51 19.70 -1.60
N ASP A 5 33.03 18.93 -2.56
CA ASP A 5 31.73 19.19 -3.20
C ASP A 5 30.52 18.69 -2.37
N PHE A 6 30.74 17.82 -1.38
CA PHE A 6 29.66 17.37 -0.49
C PHE A 6 29.27 18.40 0.58
N ALA A 7 30.13 19.37 0.89
CA ALA A 7 29.85 20.40 1.88
C ALA A 7 28.89 21.48 1.38
N LYS A 8 28.81 21.69 0.06
CA LYS A 8 27.92 22.72 -0.54
C LYS A 8 26.45 22.33 -0.64
N LEU A 9 26.13 21.04 -0.47
CA LEU A 9 24.73 20.53 -0.48
C LEU A 9 24.03 20.64 0.90
N ARG A 10 24.76 21.03 1.96
CA ARG A 10 24.22 21.09 3.33
C ARG A 10 23.77 22.48 3.80
N HIS A 11 23.82 23.51 2.96
CA HIS A 11 23.49 24.88 3.38
C HIS A 11 22.34 25.49 2.57
N ASN A 12 21.29 24.73 2.31
CA ASN A 12 20.00 25.31 1.93
C ASN A 12 18.99 25.03 3.04
N SER A 13 19.18 25.74 4.18
CA SER A 13 18.27 25.68 5.35
C SER A 13 16.89 26.27 5.07
N ASP A 14 16.66 26.80 3.86
CA ASP A 14 15.38 27.38 3.44
C ASP A 14 14.40 26.36 2.85
N LEU A 15 14.83 25.09 2.65
CA LEU A 15 13.97 24.01 2.13
C LEU A 15 13.16 23.28 3.20
N PHE A 16 13.37 23.56 4.50
CA PHE A 16 12.71 22.89 5.61
C PHE A 16 11.95 23.85 6.53
N ASN A 17 11.25 24.84 5.94
CA ASN A 17 10.24 25.57 6.70
C ASN A 17 8.85 25.08 6.25
N PRO A 18 8.19 24.15 6.97
CA PRO A 18 6.83 23.68 6.62
C PRO A 18 5.77 24.76 6.82
N PHE A 19 6.16 25.98 7.21
CA PHE A 19 5.31 27.16 7.38
C PHE A 19 5.58 28.27 6.35
N VAL A 20 6.07 27.95 5.15
CA VAL A 20 5.91 28.90 4.04
C VAL A 20 4.42 28.91 3.70
N ALA A 21 3.73 29.90 4.23
CA ALA A 21 2.32 30.16 3.97
C ALA A 21 2.08 30.19 2.46
N MET A 22 1.44 29.14 1.96
CA MET A 22 0.78 29.20 0.66
C MET A 22 -0.28 30.28 0.78
N THR A 23 -0.16 31.34 -0.01
CA THR A 23 -1.11 32.47 -0.07
C THR A 23 -2.43 32.13 -0.79
N THR A 24 -2.71 30.83 -1.00
CA THR A 24 -4.05 30.38 -1.37
C THR A 24 -4.90 30.32 -0.12
N PRO A 25 -6.09 30.97 -0.10
CA PRO A 25 -7.00 30.87 1.04
C PRO A 25 -7.24 29.39 1.33
N ASP A 26 -7.04 28.98 2.59
CA ASP A 26 -7.42 27.64 3.03
C ASP A 26 -8.92 27.46 2.73
N PRO A 27 -9.29 26.51 1.84
CA PRO A 27 -10.69 26.28 1.50
C PRO A 27 -11.56 25.95 2.71
N LEU A 28 -10.94 25.51 3.82
CA LEU A 28 -11.60 25.23 5.09
C LEU A 28 -11.76 26.48 5.98
N SER A 29 -11.11 27.61 5.67
CA SER A 29 -11.23 28.86 6.43
C SER A 29 -12.65 29.44 6.41
N ALA A 30 -13.48 29.05 5.44
CA ALA A 30 -14.89 29.43 5.35
C ALA A 30 -15.84 28.58 6.22
N ILE A 31 -15.35 27.46 6.79
CA ILE A 31 -16.16 26.56 7.61
C ILE A 31 -16.26 27.13 9.03
N SER A 32 -17.48 27.34 9.55
CA SER A 32 -17.67 27.85 10.90
C SER A 32 -17.16 26.84 11.95
N ALA A 33 -16.74 27.34 13.12
CA ALA A 33 -16.34 26.48 14.24
C ALA A 33 -17.44 25.49 14.66
N LYS A 34 -18.72 25.87 14.49
CA LYS A 34 -19.87 24.99 14.72
C LYS A 34 -19.90 23.84 13.72
N ASP A 35 -19.74 24.13 12.44
CA ASP A 35 -19.74 23.10 11.38
C ASP A 35 -18.55 22.15 11.54
N GLN A 36 -17.37 22.67 11.91
CA GLN A 36 -16.20 21.84 12.24
C GLN A 36 -16.50 20.88 13.39
N ALA A 37 -17.13 21.34 14.46
CA ALA A 37 -17.52 20.49 15.58
C ALA A 37 -18.55 19.42 15.16
N GLU A 38 -19.53 19.78 14.31
CA GLU A 38 -20.53 18.83 13.79
C GLU A 38 -19.88 17.76 12.89
N VAL A 39 -18.94 18.14 12.03
CA VAL A 39 -18.19 17.18 11.18
C VAL A 39 -17.42 16.20 12.03
N LEU A 40 -16.71 16.67 13.06
CA LEU A 40 -15.97 15.80 14.00
C LEU A 40 -16.92 14.86 14.77
N ALA A 41 -18.07 15.36 15.22
CA ALA A 41 -19.07 14.55 15.90
C ALA A 41 -19.67 13.46 14.99
N LYS A 42 -19.82 13.71 13.69
CA LYS A 42 -20.29 12.71 12.72
C LYS A 42 -19.31 11.56 12.50
N ALA A 43 -18.01 11.75 12.73
CA ALA A 43 -17.01 10.70 12.65
C ALA A 43 -17.04 9.73 13.86
N LEU A 44 -17.64 10.12 15.00
CA LEU A 44 -17.61 9.36 16.24
C LEU A 44 -18.16 7.92 16.13
N PRO A 45 -19.27 7.63 15.42
CA PRO A 45 -19.75 6.24 15.27
C PRO A 45 -18.73 5.33 14.59
N TYR A 46 -18.01 5.84 13.57
CA TYR A 46 -16.98 5.10 12.85
C TYR A 46 -15.74 4.88 13.72
N ILE A 47 -15.29 5.91 14.44
CA ILE A 47 -14.19 5.80 15.41
C ILE A 47 -14.51 4.71 16.44
N ARG A 48 -15.70 4.72 17.04
CA ARG A 48 -16.13 3.69 18.00
C ARG A 48 -16.19 2.28 17.39
N LYS A 49 -16.67 2.17 16.14
CA LYS A 49 -16.76 0.89 15.42
C LYS A 49 -15.40 0.28 15.15
N PHE A 50 -14.42 1.09 14.80
CA PHE A 50 -13.11 0.64 14.36
C PHE A 50 -11.99 0.78 15.39
N HIS A 51 -12.28 1.33 16.57
CA HIS A 51 -11.32 1.44 17.66
C HIS A 51 -10.78 0.05 18.05
N GLY A 52 -9.45 -0.09 18.17
CA GLY A 52 -8.74 -1.34 18.43
C GLY A 52 -8.65 -2.30 17.24
N LYS A 53 -9.28 -1.97 16.09
CA LYS A 53 -9.26 -2.84 14.90
C LYS A 53 -8.01 -2.60 14.06
N THR A 54 -7.49 -3.68 13.49
CA THR A 54 -6.39 -3.61 12.51
C THR A 54 -6.93 -3.33 11.12
N MET A 55 -6.28 -2.41 10.41
CA MET A 55 -6.53 -2.12 9.01
C MET A 55 -5.21 -2.23 8.23
N VAL A 56 -5.18 -3.06 7.20
CA VAL A 56 -4.04 -3.17 6.31
C VAL A 56 -4.27 -2.26 5.11
N ILE A 57 -3.29 -1.42 4.81
CA ILE A 57 -3.37 -0.40 3.78
C ILE A 57 -2.26 -0.65 2.76
N LYS A 58 -2.63 -1.04 1.55
CA LYS A 58 -1.67 -1.11 0.46
C LYS A 58 -1.51 0.27 -0.16
N TYR A 59 -0.33 0.84 -0.03
CA TYR A 59 0.05 2.14 -0.55
C TYR A 59 0.85 2.01 -1.84
N GLY A 60 0.40 2.67 -2.91
CA GLY A 60 1.05 2.54 -4.21
C GLY A 60 0.43 3.45 -5.27
N GLY A 61 0.98 3.40 -6.47
CA GLY A 61 0.51 4.20 -7.60
C GLY A 61 0.91 5.68 -7.49
N ASN A 62 0.11 6.56 -8.10
CA ASN A 62 0.38 8.00 -8.16
C ASN A 62 0.35 8.67 -6.78
N ALA A 63 -0.32 8.08 -5.79
CA ALA A 63 -0.29 8.56 -4.42
C ALA A 63 1.13 8.62 -3.83
N MET A 64 2.06 7.84 -4.39
CA MET A 64 3.47 7.82 -3.94
C MET A 64 4.37 8.83 -4.67
N THR A 65 3.88 9.55 -5.66
CA THR A 65 4.70 10.44 -6.49
C THR A 65 4.29 11.91 -6.41
N ASP A 66 3.10 12.19 -5.91
CA ASP A 66 2.59 13.55 -5.69
C ASP A 66 2.80 13.96 -4.23
N PRO A 67 3.57 15.03 -3.94
CA PRO A 67 3.87 15.46 -2.57
C PRO A 67 2.64 15.81 -1.73
N ALA A 68 1.58 16.37 -2.34
CA ALA A 68 0.36 16.71 -1.63
C ALA A 68 -0.43 15.46 -1.22
N LEU A 69 -0.48 14.45 -2.12
CA LEU A 69 -1.10 13.16 -1.82
C LEU A 69 -0.29 12.37 -0.77
N GLN A 70 1.04 12.45 -0.82
CA GLN A 70 1.91 11.85 0.20
C GLN A 70 1.66 12.44 1.59
N ALA A 71 1.57 13.78 1.68
CA ALA A 71 1.28 14.47 2.94
C ALA A 71 -0.11 14.13 3.47
N ALA A 72 -1.14 14.11 2.60
CA ALA A 72 -2.49 13.71 2.95
C ALA A 72 -2.54 12.27 3.46
N PHE A 73 -1.89 11.33 2.76
CA PHE A 73 -1.80 9.93 3.18
C PHE A 73 -1.15 9.78 4.57
N ALA A 74 -0.03 10.45 4.80
CA ALA A 74 0.66 10.39 6.09
C ALA A 74 -0.22 10.94 7.23
N ALA A 75 -0.90 12.07 7.00
CA ALA A 75 -1.83 12.65 7.97
C ALA A 75 -3.01 11.70 8.27
N ASP A 76 -3.57 11.05 7.24
CA ASP A 76 -4.66 10.08 7.39
C ASP A 76 -4.22 8.90 8.26
N VAL A 77 -3.07 8.29 7.96
CA VAL A 77 -2.54 7.14 8.71
C VAL A 77 -2.29 7.51 10.18
N VAL A 78 -1.74 8.71 10.43
CA VAL A 78 -1.52 9.21 11.79
C VAL A 78 -2.83 9.44 12.52
N LEU A 79 -3.82 10.07 11.87
CA LEU A 79 -5.14 10.28 12.47
C LEU A 79 -5.81 8.94 12.82
N LEU A 80 -5.77 7.94 11.93
CA LEU A 80 -6.30 6.61 12.22
C LEU A 80 -5.65 6.00 13.48
N LYS A 81 -4.32 6.12 13.62
CA LYS A 81 -3.62 5.63 14.82
C LYS A 81 -4.02 6.40 16.07
N LEU A 82 -4.12 7.73 16.00
CA LEU A 82 -4.51 8.58 17.13
C LEU A 82 -5.92 8.30 17.65
N VAL A 83 -6.86 7.94 16.78
CA VAL A 83 -8.23 7.56 17.18
C VAL A 83 -8.35 6.10 17.62
N GLY A 84 -7.22 5.39 17.74
CA GLY A 84 -7.17 4.03 18.29
C GLY A 84 -7.37 2.92 17.26
N ILE A 85 -7.32 3.21 15.95
CA ILE A 85 -7.25 2.21 14.90
C ILE A 85 -5.78 1.77 14.76
N ASN A 86 -5.54 0.52 14.34
CA ASN A 86 -4.20 -0.02 14.14
C ASN A 86 -3.88 -0.14 12.64
N PRO A 87 -3.38 0.92 11.97
CA PRO A 87 -2.98 0.85 10.57
C PRO A 87 -1.67 0.07 10.41
N VAL A 88 -1.59 -0.75 9.37
CA VAL A 88 -0.38 -1.40 8.86
C VAL A 88 -0.24 -1.04 7.40
N VAL A 89 0.84 -0.39 7.04
CA VAL A 89 1.08 0.05 5.65
C VAL A 89 1.93 -0.99 4.93
N VAL A 90 1.47 -1.43 3.75
CA VAL A 90 2.27 -2.23 2.81
C VAL A 90 2.49 -1.39 1.56
N HIS A 91 3.74 -1.09 1.21
CA HIS A 91 4.00 -0.20 0.09
C HIS A 91 4.44 -0.92 -1.18
N GLY A 92 4.21 -0.28 -2.34
CA GLY A 92 4.84 -0.64 -3.60
C GLY A 92 6.14 0.14 -3.83
N GLY A 93 6.60 0.22 -5.08
CA GLY A 93 7.82 0.95 -5.44
C GLY A 93 8.25 0.73 -6.89
N GLY A 94 7.32 0.23 -7.73
CA GLY A 94 7.62 -0.07 -9.14
C GLY A 94 8.24 1.09 -9.93
N PRO A 95 7.69 2.31 -9.86
CA PRO A 95 8.26 3.49 -10.54
C PRO A 95 9.68 3.83 -10.07
N GLN A 96 9.96 3.74 -8.77
CA GLN A 96 11.26 4.03 -8.19
C GLN A 96 12.31 2.98 -8.62
N ILE A 97 11.93 1.68 -8.59
CA ILE A 97 12.77 0.60 -9.12
C ILE A 97 13.11 0.85 -10.59
N GLU A 98 12.11 1.19 -11.42
CA GLU A 98 12.33 1.45 -12.85
C GLU A 98 13.25 2.66 -13.05
N SER A 99 13.09 3.71 -12.26
CA SER A 99 13.95 4.91 -12.30
C SER A 99 15.42 4.55 -12.00
N LEU A 100 15.66 3.75 -10.94
CA LEU A 100 17.02 3.37 -10.57
C LEU A 100 17.63 2.40 -11.60
N LEU A 101 16.89 1.40 -12.08
CA LEU A 101 17.34 0.51 -13.16
C LEU A 101 17.76 1.29 -14.40
N LYS A 102 16.97 2.28 -14.83
CA LYS A 102 17.29 3.16 -15.96
C LYS A 102 18.58 3.96 -15.73
N ARG A 103 18.81 4.48 -14.52
CA ARG A 103 20.07 5.18 -14.15
C ARG A 103 21.29 4.26 -14.22
N LEU A 104 21.10 2.96 -13.94
CA LEU A 104 22.13 1.93 -14.05
C LEU A 104 22.28 1.37 -15.47
N GLY A 105 21.51 1.89 -16.44
CA GLY A 105 21.55 1.44 -17.84
C GLY A 105 20.82 0.12 -18.09
N LYS A 106 20.01 -0.35 -17.13
CA LYS A 106 19.22 -1.59 -17.21
C LYS A 106 17.77 -1.26 -17.51
N LYS A 107 17.11 -2.09 -18.31
CA LYS A 107 15.69 -1.99 -18.62
C LYS A 107 14.94 -3.07 -17.85
N GLY A 108 13.87 -2.69 -17.14
CA GLY A 108 12.97 -3.65 -16.51
C GLY A 108 12.17 -4.44 -17.53
N GLU A 109 12.05 -5.73 -17.30
CA GLU A 109 11.23 -6.63 -18.11
C GLU A 109 10.07 -7.15 -17.25
N PHE A 110 8.93 -7.45 -17.90
CA PHE A 110 7.74 -7.95 -17.22
C PHE A 110 7.14 -9.14 -17.97
N VAL A 111 6.74 -10.16 -17.23
CA VAL A 111 5.99 -11.31 -17.73
C VAL A 111 4.71 -11.42 -16.89
N HIS A 112 3.56 -11.38 -17.54
CA HIS A 112 2.23 -11.42 -16.91
C HIS A 112 2.08 -10.44 -15.72
N GLY A 113 2.68 -9.24 -15.84
CA GLY A 113 2.65 -8.21 -14.80
C GLY A 113 3.65 -8.41 -13.65
N MET A 114 4.43 -9.49 -13.65
CA MET A 114 5.52 -9.73 -12.71
C MET A 114 6.84 -9.20 -13.31
N ARG A 115 7.61 -8.43 -12.53
CA ARG A 115 8.93 -7.95 -12.94
C ARG A 115 9.90 -9.13 -12.96
N VAL A 116 10.52 -9.40 -14.11
CA VAL A 116 11.63 -10.34 -14.17
C VAL A 116 12.76 -9.81 -13.29
N THR A 117 13.14 -10.57 -12.29
CA THR A 117 14.04 -10.13 -11.22
C THR A 117 15.24 -11.10 -11.14
N ASP A 118 16.25 -10.87 -11.98
CA ASP A 118 17.54 -11.54 -11.86
C ASP A 118 18.31 -11.06 -10.62
N ALA A 119 19.45 -11.64 -10.30
CA ALA A 119 20.21 -11.33 -9.08
C ALA A 119 20.58 -9.84 -8.98
N GLU A 120 21.05 -9.23 -10.07
CA GLU A 120 21.40 -7.80 -10.12
C GLU A 120 20.17 -6.91 -9.96
N THR A 121 19.05 -7.27 -10.60
CA THR A 121 17.79 -6.56 -10.41
C THR A 121 17.28 -6.71 -8.98
N MET A 122 17.50 -7.86 -8.33
CA MET A 122 17.06 -8.07 -6.94
C MET A 122 17.81 -7.16 -5.97
N GLU A 123 19.12 -6.93 -6.16
CA GLU A 123 19.87 -5.97 -5.37
C GLU A 123 19.26 -4.56 -5.47
N VAL A 124 18.94 -4.12 -6.70
CA VAL A 124 18.28 -2.83 -6.93
C VAL A 124 16.90 -2.78 -6.25
N VAL A 125 16.14 -3.85 -6.35
CA VAL A 125 14.81 -3.95 -5.70
C VAL A 125 14.93 -3.82 -4.18
N GLU A 126 15.89 -4.50 -3.55
CA GLU A 126 16.13 -4.38 -2.11
C GLU A 126 16.52 -2.96 -1.70
N TRP A 127 17.46 -2.33 -2.41
CA TRP A 127 17.89 -0.95 -2.09
C TRP A 127 16.74 0.06 -2.22
N VAL A 128 15.95 -0.06 -3.26
CA VAL A 128 14.83 0.85 -3.49
C VAL A 128 13.70 0.61 -2.49
N LEU A 129 13.26 -0.63 -2.33
CA LEU A 129 12.10 -0.90 -1.48
C LEU A 129 12.41 -0.72 0.00
N ALA A 130 13.52 -1.28 0.51
CA ALA A 130 13.86 -1.19 1.93
C ALA A 130 14.63 0.10 2.31
N GLY A 131 15.37 0.67 1.37
CA GLY A 131 16.20 1.86 1.63
C GLY A 131 15.53 3.16 1.27
N GLU A 132 15.08 3.35 0.03
CA GLU A 132 14.52 4.62 -0.45
C GLU A 132 13.03 4.75 -0.08
N VAL A 133 12.19 3.93 -0.69
CA VAL A 133 10.72 4.07 -0.59
C VAL A 133 10.22 3.90 0.85
N GLN A 134 10.71 2.88 1.55
CA GLN A 134 10.29 2.62 2.92
C GLN A 134 10.67 3.77 3.85
N GLN A 135 11.92 4.26 3.74
CA GLN A 135 12.41 5.33 4.60
C GLN A 135 11.70 6.66 4.31
N ASP A 136 11.34 6.94 3.07
CA ASP A 136 10.54 8.11 2.71
C ASP A 136 9.15 8.05 3.38
N ILE A 137 8.47 6.90 3.30
CA ILE A 137 7.16 6.72 3.95
C ILE A 137 7.26 6.84 5.47
N VAL A 138 8.24 6.19 6.08
CA VAL A 138 8.49 6.30 7.53
C VAL A 138 8.75 7.76 7.93
N GLY A 139 9.58 8.47 7.16
CA GLY A 139 9.86 9.90 7.36
C GLY A 139 8.62 10.77 7.29
N LEU A 140 7.77 10.57 6.27
CA LEU A 140 6.52 11.32 6.08
C LEU A 140 5.54 11.11 7.25
N ILE A 141 5.34 9.85 7.67
CA ILE A 141 4.46 9.53 8.80
C ILE A 141 5.01 10.14 10.11
N ASN A 142 6.32 10.07 10.34
CA ASN A 142 6.95 10.65 11.52
C ASN A 142 6.86 12.19 11.52
N GLN A 143 7.05 12.85 10.37
CA GLN A 143 6.85 14.29 10.21
C GLN A 143 5.40 14.71 10.47
N ALA A 144 4.43 13.87 10.13
CA ALA A 144 3.01 14.09 10.44
C ALA A 144 2.66 13.83 11.91
N GLY A 145 3.63 13.46 12.77
CA GLY A 145 3.45 13.24 14.21
C GLY A 145 3.17 11.78 14.60
N GLY A 146 3.29 10.84 13.68
CA GLY A 146 3.20 9.40 13.94
C GLY A 146 4.51 8.81 14.48
N LYS A 147 4.50 7.50 14.74
CA LYS A 147 5.68 6.71 15.10
C LYS A 147 5.75 5.50 14.16
N ALA A 148 6.31 5.69 12.97
CA ALA A 148 6.42 4.62 11.97
C ALA A 148 7.73 3.84 12.13
N VAL A 149 7.65 2.53 11.85
CA VAL A 149 8.81 1.61 11.81
C VAL A 149 8.74 0.83 10.50
N GLY A 150 9.83 0.87 9.72
CA GLY A 150 9.99 0.08 8.51
C GLY A 150 10.36 -1.37 8.81
N LEU A 151 9.73 -2.31 8.10
CA LEU A 151 9.99 -3.75 8.17
C LEU A 151 10.14 -4.32 6.77
N THR A 152 11.05 -5.26 6.62
CA THR A 152 11.12 -6.20 5.49
C THR A 152 10.63 -7.57 5.92
N GLY A 153 10.55 -8.53 5.01
CA GLY A 153 10.22 -9.90 5.38
C GLY A 153 11.23 -10.58 6.28
N ARG A 154 12.50 -10.11 6.31
CA ARG A 154 13.53 -10.65 7.21
C ARG A 154 13.38 -10.20 8.64
N ASP A 155 12.80 -9.02 8.87
CA ASP A 155 12.67 -8.44 10.21
C ASP A 155 11.71 -9.30 11.05
N GLY A 156 12.24 -9.91 12.09
CA GLY A 156 11.50 -10.85 12.93
C GLY A 156 10.99 -12.10 12.22
N GLY A 157 11.52 -12.44 11.03
CA GLY A 157 11.03 -13.58 10.25
C GLY A 157 9.63 -13.36 9.68
N LEU A 158 9.29 -12.11 9.34
CA LEU A 158 7.92 -11.70 9.00
C LEU A 158 7.36 -12.42 7.76
N ILE A 159 8.12 -12.48 6.62
CA ILE A 159 7.59 -13.03 5.36
C ILE A 159 8.53 -14.12 4.82
N HIS A 160 8.11 -15.37 4.97
CA HIS A 160 8.77 -16.50 4.35
C HIS A 160 8.26 -16.70 2.93
N ALA A 161 9.18 -16.87 1.99
CA ALA A 161 8.87 -16.99 0.57
C ALA A 161 9.69 -18.11 -0.08
N ARG A 162 9.22 -18.55 -1.23
CA ARG A 162 9.94 -19.44 -2.15
C ARG A 162 9.87 -18.84 -3.56
N LYS A 163 10.70 -19.34 -4.46
CA LYS A 163 10.65 -18.93 -5.87
C LYS A 163 9.26 -19.17 -6.45
N LEU A 164 8.67 -18.12 -7.05
CA LEU A 164 7.38 -18.21 -7.74
C LEU A 164 7.54 -19.09 -9.00
N ARG A 165 6.63 -20.04 -9.18
CA ARG A 165 6.43 -20.75 -10.44
C ARG A 165 5.31 -20.06 -11.19
N LEU A 166 5.68 -19.28 -12.21
CA LEU A 166 4.71 -18.51 -12.99
C LEU A 166 4.29 -19.34 -14.21
N THR A 167 3.07 -19.88 -14.17
CA THR A 167 2.49 -20.62 -15.30
C THR A 167 1.73 -19.67 -16.21
N ASP A 168 1.84 -19.87 -17.51
CA ASP A 168 1.07 -19.09 -18.50
C ASP A 168 -0.45 -19.24 -18.25
N PRO A 169 -1.20 -18.14 -18.14
CA PRO A 169 -2.61 -18.18 -17.81
C PRO A 169 -3.49 -18.75 -18.93
N VAL A 170 -3.00 -18.83 -20.18
CA VAL A 170 -3.75 -19.29 -21.35
C VAL A 170 -3.59 -20.80 -21.54
N ASP A 171 -2.35 -21.28 -21.67
CA ASP A 171 -2.09 -22.70 -21.91
C ASP A 171 -2.02 -23.54 -20.64
N LYS A 172 -1.77 -22.90 -19.47
CA LYS A 172 -1.64 -23.51 -18.14
C LYS A 172 -0.54 -24.58 -18.03
N VAL A 173 0.38 -24.59 -18.97
CA VAL A 173 1.46 -25.59 -19.07
C VAL A 173 2.83 -24.91 -19.13
N THR A 174 2.99 -23.83 -19.89
CA THR A 174 4.25 -23.12 -20.06
C THR A 174 4.64 -22.43 -18.74
N GLU A 175 5.78 -22.79 -18.19
CA GLU A 175 6.37 -22.11 -17.01
C GLU A 175 7.32 -21.01 -17.47
N HIS A 176 7.20 -19.82 -16.90
CA HIS A 176 8.08 -18.67 -17.12
C HIS A 176 9.01 -18.50 -15.93
N ASP A 177 10.32 -18.47 -16.17
CA ASP A 177 11.29 -18.11 -15.15
C ASP A 177 11.34 -16.57 -15.00
N VAL A 178 10.84 -16.08 -13.90
CA VAL A 178 10.84 -14.66 -13.55
C VAL A 178 11.93 -14.29 -12.54
N GLY A 179 12.90 -15.19 -12.32
CA GLY A 179 14.03 -14.99 -11.42
C GLY A 179 13.63 -15.03 -9.93
N GLN A 180 14.11 -14.06 -9.16
CA GLN A 180 13.87 -13.95 -7.71
C GLN A 180 12.52 -13.25 -7.39
N VAL A 181 11.45 -13.68 -8.04
CA VAL A 181 10.08 -13.35 -7.67
C VAL A 181 9.56 -14.38 -6.69
N GLY A 182 8.94 -13.93 -5.60
CA GLY A 182 8.51 -14.78 -4.50
C GLY A 182 7.02 -15.11 -4.48
N ASP A 183 6.75 -16.36 -4.08
CA ASP A 183 5.46 -16.84 -3.59
C ASP A 183 5.54 -16.96 -2.06
N ILE A 184 4.54 -16.42 -1.34
CA ILE A 184 4.52 -16.40 0.13
C ILE A 184 4.18 -17.79 0.65
N VAL A 185 5.10 -18.38 1.40
CA VAL A 185 4.92 -19.66 2.11
C VAL A 185 4.24 -19.46 3.45
N GLY A 186 4.61 -18.40 4.17
CA GLY A 186 4.05 -18.06 5.47
C GLY A 186 4.37 -16.63 5.90
N ILE A 187 3.57 -16.11 6.81
CA ILE A 187 3.79 -14.82 7.49
C ILE A 187 3.73 -15.05 8.99
N ASP A 188 4.78 -14.63 9.72
CA ASP A 188 4.76 -14.54 11.17
C ASP A 188 4.44 -13.10 11.58
N PRO A 189 3.23 -12.81 12.09
CA PRO A 189 2.83 -11.46 12.45
C PRO A 189 3.39 -10.95 13.78
N ALA A 190 4.22 -11.70 14.49
CA ALA A 190 4.64 -11.38 15.85
C ALA A 190 5.27 -9.99 15.97
N VAL A 191 6.19 -9.62 15.07
CA VAL A 191 6.84 -8.30 15.06
C VAL A 191 5.85 -7.17 14.78
N VAL A 192 4.89 -7.39 13.86
CA VAL A 192 3.85 -6.40 13.54
C VAL A 192 2.95 -6.16 14.74
N LYS A 193 2.50 -7.21 15.42
CA LYS A 193 1.67 -7.12 16.62
C LYS A 193 2.38 -6.40 17.77
N ALA A 194 3.64 -6.75 18.02
CA ALA A 194 4.44 -6.08 19.06
C ALA A 194 4.55 -4.56 18.82
N LEU A 195 4.77 -4.15 17.57
CA LEU A 195 4.81 -2.73 17.20
C LEU A 195 3.44 -2.04 17.37
N GLN A 196 2.34 -2.72 17.02
CA GLN A 196 0.99 -2.16 17.20
C GLN A 196 0.65 -1.95 18.68
N ASP A 197 1.04 -2.87 19.55
CA ASP A 197 0.81 -2.80 21.01
C ASP A 197 1.56 -1.63 21.65
N ASP A 198 2.74 -1.27 21.13
CA ASP A 198 3.55 -0.12 21.55
C ASP A 198 3.24 1.18 20.79
N ALA A 199 2.08 1.27 20.17
CA ALA A 199 1.58 2.44 19.44
C ALA A 199 2.40 2.83 18.19
N PHE A 200 3.26 1.96 17.66
CA PHE A 200 3.93 2.17 16.38
C PHE A 200 3.03 1.87 15.18
N ILE A 201 3.42 2.41 14.04
CA ILE A 201 2.79 2.17 12.74
C ILE A 201 3.76 1.35 11.88
N PRO A 202 3.51 0.04 11.67
CA PRO A 202 4.37 -0.78 10.83
C PRO A 202 4.24 -0.38 9.36
N VAL A 203 5.39 -0.24 8.68
CA VAL A 203 5.51 0.02 7.23
C VAL A 203 6.28 -1.13 6.62
N VAL A 204 5.61 -1.98 5.84
CA VAL A 204 6.13 -3.25 5.36
C VAL A 204 6.51 -3.15 3.89
N SER A 205 7.77 -3.45 3.57
CA SER A 205 8.25 -3.65 2.20
C SER A 205 7.83 -5.03 1.67
N PRO A 206 7.47 -5.16 0.39
CA PRO A 206 7.07 -6.43 -0.21
C PRO A 206 8.28 -7.30 -0.60
N LEU A 207 9.16 -7.53 0.37
CA LEU A 207 10.34 -8.37 0.28
C LEU A 207 10.16 -9.59 1.17
N GLY A 208 10.35 -10.79 0.63
CA GLY A 208 10.37 -12.04 1.39
C GLY A 208 11.76 -12.68 1.40
N PHE A 209 11.94 -13.68 2.23
CA PHE A 209 13.16 -14.45 2.26
C PHE A 209 12.88 -15.95 2.25
N GLY A 210 13.80 -16.72 1.66
CA GLY A 210 13.71 -18.15 1.54
C GLY A 210 14.52 -18.90 2.62
N GLU A 211 14.50 -20.22 2.54
CA GLU A 211 15.15 -21.12 3.50
C GLU A 211 16.67 -20.93 3.58
N ASN A 212 17.32 -20.57 2.47
CA ASN A 212 18.76 -20.29 2.42
C ASN A 212 19.06 -18.79 2.57
N ASN A 213 18.11 -18.02 3.11
CA ASN A 213 18.19 -16.55 3.30
C ASN A 213 18.29 -15.75 1.99
N GLU A 214 17.93 -16.32 0.85
CA GLU A 214 17.77 -15.61 -0.42
C GLU A 214 16.59 -14.67 -0.38
N SER A 215 16.71 -13.53 -1.07
CA SER A 215 15.67 -12.51 -1.15
C SER A 215 14.73 -12.77 -2.32
N TYR A 216 13.48 -12.41 -2.12
CA TYR A 216 12.44 -12.45 -3.14
C TYR A 216 11.66 -11.13 -3.22
N ASN A 217 11.48 -10.66 -4.45
CA ASN A 217 10.59 -9.56 -4.80
C ASN A 217 9.15 -10.11 -4.87
N ILE A 218 8.24 -9.56 -4.08
CA ILE A 218 6.85 -10.02 -4.02
C ILE A 218 5.91 -8.90 -4.46
N ASN A 219 4.80 -9.24 -5.08
CA ASN A 219 3.77 -8.25 -5.41
C ASN A 219 3.16 -7.66 -4.11
N ALA A 220 3.17 -6.33 -3.98
CA ALA A 220 2.70 -5.64 -2.78
C ALA A 220 1.21 -5.88 -2.47
N ASP A 221 0.36 -6.07 -3.50
CA ASP A 221 -1.06 -6.41 -3.29
C ASP A 221 -1.20 -7.81 -2.67
N VAL A 222 -0.33 -8.76 -3.06
CA VAL A 222 -0.27 -10.12 -2.47
C VAL A 222 0.19 -10.07 -1.02
N VAL A 223 1.26 -9.31 -0.72
CA VAL A 223 1.73 -9.13 0.66
C VAL A 223 0.64 -8.53 1.53
N ALA A 224 -0.01 -7.46 1.06
CA ALA A 224 -1.07 -6.79 1.81
C ALA A 224 -2.26 -7.72 2.08
N SER A 225 -2.69 -8.49 1.07
CA SER A 225 -3.78 -9.45 1.22
C SER A 225 -3.44 -10.55 2.23
N LYS A 226 -2.27 -11.18 2.12
CA LYS A 226 -1.84 -12.24 3.04
C LYS A 226 -1.64 -11.72 4.46
N LEU A 227 -1.06 -10.52 4.62
CA LEU A 227 -0.87 -9.90 5.91
C LEU A 227 -2.22 -9.55 6.56
N ALA A 228 -3.19 -9.04 5.79
CA ALA A 228 -4.54 -8.77 6.28
C ALA A 228 -5.24 -10.04 6.81
N MET A 229 -5.07 -11.18 6.11
CA MET A 229 -5.62 -12.47 6.55
C MET A 229 -5.00 -12.91 7.87
N VAL A 230 -3.67 -12.91 7.99
CA VAL A 230 -2.95 -13.39 9.18
C VAL A 230 -3.16 -12.48 10.39
N LEU A 231 -3.33 -11.18 10.18
CA LEU A 231 -3.67 -10.20 11.23
C LEU A 231 -5.16 -10.18 11.58
N ALA A 232 -6.01 -10.97 10.92
CA ALA A 232 -7.47 -10.90 11.02
C ALA A 232 -7.98 -9.45 10.91
N ALA A 233 -7.50 -8.74 9.88
CA ALA A 233 -7.78 -7.33 9.70
C ALA A 233 -9.28 -7.06 9.50
N GLU A 234 -9.78 -5.99 10.09
CA GLU A 234 -11.15 -5.51 9.87
C GLU A 234 -11.37 -5.06 8.44
N LYS A 235 -10.37 -4.34 7.87
CA LYS A 235 -10.38 -3.90 6.49
C LYS A 235 -9.01 -4.10 5.83
N LEU A 236 -9.04 -4.43 4.54
CA LEU A 236 -7.92 -4.29 3.62
C LEU A 236 -8.26 -3.16 2.63
N LEU A 237 -7.43 -2.11 2.58
CA LEU A 237 -7.61 -0.98 1.67
C LEU A 237 -6.51 -1.02 0.60
N LEU A 238 -6.92 -1.13 -0.66
CA LEU A 238 -6.02 -1.17 -1.82
C LEU A 238 -6.09 0.18 -2.55
N LEU A 239 -5.11 1.06 -2.33
CA LEU A 239 -5.02 2.33 -3.05
C LEU A 239 -4.55 2.06 -4.48
N THR A 240 -5.26 2.64 -5.44
CA THR A 240 -5.03 2.46 -6.88
C THR A 240 -5.16 3.77 -7.64
N ASN A 241 -4.87 3.77 -8.95
CA ASN A 241 -5.02 4.91 -9.84
C ASN A 241 -6.39 4.92 -10.56
N THR A 242 -7.35 4.17 -10.07
CA THR A 242 -8.72 4.12 -10.60
C THR A 242 -9.72 4.34 -9.48
N PRO A 243 -10.92 4.84 -9.77
CA PRO A 243 -11.96 5.03 -8.76
C PRO A 243 -12.36 3.75 -8.01
N GLY A 244 -12.08 2.59 -8.59
CA GLY A 244 -12.43 1.26 -8.10
C GLY A 244 -12.57 0.30 -9.27
N VAL A 245 -13.40 -0.72 -9.15
CA VAL A 245 -13.78 -1.63 -10.24
C VAL A 245 -14.85 -0.96 -11.09
N LEU A 246 -14.60 -0.85 -12.39
CA LEU A 246 -15.55 -0.28 -13.35
C LEU A 246 -16.22 -1.38 -14.15
N ASP A 247 -17.49 -1.20 -14.48
CA ASP A 247 -18.20 -2.03 -15.44
C ASP A 247 -17.75 -1.75 -16.89
N LYS A 248 -18.32 -2.48 -17.86
CA LYS A 248 -18.02 -2.30 -19.30
C LYS A 248 -18.40 -0.92 -19.85
N ASN A 249 -19.25 -0.18 -19.15
CA ASN A 249 -19.67 1.18 -19.50
C ASN A 249 -18.83 2.25 -18.78
N GLY A 250 -17.85 1.86 -17.96
CA GLY A 250 -17.03 2.76 -17.17
C GLY A 250 -17.72 3.27 -15.90
N GLN A 251 -18.80 2.66 -15.45
CA GLN A 251 -19.48 3.01 -14.21
C GLN A 251 -18.84 2.27 -13.03
N LEU A 252 -18.69 2.98 -11.91
CA LEU A 252 -18.12 2.42 -10.69
C LEU A 252 -19.09 1.40 -10.06
N LEU A 253 -18.58 0.20 -9.78
CA LEU A 253 -19.25 -0.83 -9.01
C LEU A 253 -18.88 -0.64 -7.54
N THR A 254 -19.78 -0.16 -6.73
CA THR A 254 -19.49 0.26 -5.33
C THR A 254 -19.46 -0.90 -4.35
N GLU A 255 -20.16 -2.00 -4.63
CA GLU A 255 -20.19 -3.20 -3.81
C GLU A 255 -20.22 -4.44 -4.69
N LEU A 256 -19.39 -5.43 -4.37
CA LEU A 256 -19.30 -6.70 -5.09
C LEU A 256 -19.22 -7.85 -4.10
N SER A 257 -20.07 -8.84 -4.29
CA SER A 257 -19.91 -10.15 -3.66
C SER A 257 -18.84 -10.97 -4.37
N ALA A 258 -18.33 -12.01 -3.69
CA ALA A 258 -17.38 -12.94 -4.29
C ALA A 258 -17.87 -13.55 -5.61
N ARG A 259 -19.17 -13.87 -5.68
CA ARG A 259 -19.79 -14.43 -6.89
C ARG A 259 -19.81 -13.44 -8.06
N GLU A 260 -20.09 -12.18 -7.79
CA GLU A 260 -20.08 -11.13 -8.82
C GLU A 260 -18.66 -10.88 -9.33
N VAL A 261 -17.65 -10.89 -8.45
CA VAL A 261 -16.25 -10.80 -8.85
C VAL A 261 -15.86 -11.96 -9.77
N ASP A 262 -16.25 -13.22 -9.42
CA ASP A 262 -15.98 -14.40 -10.25
C ASP A 262 -16.65 -14.26 -11.63
N ALA A 263 -17.86 -13.69 -11.71
CA ALA A 263 -18.54 -13.41 -12.98
C ALA A 263 -17.84 -12.34 -13.82
N LEU A 264 -17.33 -11.26 -13.19
CA LEU A 264 -16.57 -10.19 -13.85
C LEU A 264 -15.19 -10.66 -14.36
N PHE A 265 -14.60 -11.68 -13.75
CA PHE A 265 -13.43 -12.37 -14.30
C PHE A 265 -13.80 -13.18 -15.54
N ALA A 266 -14.88 -13.96 -15.45
CA ALA A 266 -15.31 -14.85 -16.53
C ALA A 266 -15.71 -14.08 -17.80
N ASP A 267 -16.31 -12.90 -17.67
CA ASP A 267 -16.79 -12.09 -18.78
C ASP A 267 -15.74 -11.07 -19.30
N GLY A 268 -14.54 -11.05 -18.69
CA GLY A 268 -13.40 -10.20 -19.08
C GLY A 268 -13.52 -8.73 -18.69
N THR A 269 -14.50 -8.35 -17.87
CA THR A 269 -14.64 -6.98 -17.34
C THR A 269 -13.43 -6.62 -16.47
N ILE A 270 -13.02 -7.54 -15.59
CA ILE A 270 -11.78 -7.41 -14.84
C ILE A 270 -10.66 -8.06 -15.64
N SER A 271 -9.69 -7.27 -16.10
CA SER A 271 -8.59 -7.71 -16.96
C SER A 271 -7.28 -6.98 -16.65
N GLY A 272 -6.17 -7.40 -17.28
CA GLY A 272 -4.87 -6.76 -17.17
C GLY A 272 -4.36 -6.63 -15.73
N GLY A 273 -3.85 -5.45 -15.37
CA GLY A 273 -3.29 -5.16 -14.05
C GLY A 273 -4.28 -5.22 -12.88
N MET A 274 -5.59 -5.20 -13.15
CA MET A 274 -6.62 -5.38 -12.11
C MET A 274 -6.80 -6.84 -11.71
N LEU A 275 -6.49 -7.81 -12.57
CA LEU A 275 -6.63 -9.24 -12.28
C LEU A 275 -5.91 -9.66 -10.98
N PRO A 276 -4.59 -9.48 -10.82
CA PRO A 276 -3.89 -9.90 -9.60
C PRO A 276 -4.37 -9.14 -8.37
N LYS A 277 -4.74 -7.87 -8.51
CA LYS A 277 -5.25 -7.04 -7.42
C LYS A 277 -6.60 -7.56 -6.91
N ILE A 278 -7.57 -7.77 -7.80
CA ILE A 278 -8.91 -8.20 -7.41
C ILE A 278 -8.93 -9.67 -7.00
N SER A 279 -8.08 -10.52 -7.60
CA SER A 279 -7.90 -11.90 -7.14
C SER A 279 -7.41 -11.95 -5.69
N GLY A 280 -6.35 -11.18 -5.36
CA GLY A 280 -5.88 -11.08 -3.97
C GLY A 280 -6.91 -10.48 -3.01
N ALA A 281 -7.69 -9.49 -3.47
CA ALA A 281 -8.80 -8.90 -2.71
C ALA A 281 -9.89 -9.94 -2.39
N LEU A 282 -10.26 -10.73 -3.40
CA LEU A 282 -11.26 -11.80 -3.27
C LEU A 282 -10.78 -12.91 -2.33
N ASP A 283 -9.52 -13.31 -2.44
CA ASP A 283 -8.91 -14.31 -1.55
C ASP A 283 -8.89 -13.83 -0.11
N ALA A 284 -8.56 -12.57 0.13
CA ALA A 284 -8.60 -11.95 1.45
C ALA A 284 -10.02 -11.94 2.03
N ALA A 285 -11.01 -11.54 1.25
CA ALA A 285 -12.41 -11.55 1.67
C ALA A 285 -12.91 -12.97 1.99
N LYS A 286 -12.61 -13.96 1.13
CA LYS A 286 -12.95 -15.38 1.36
C LYS A 286 -12.23 -15.98 2.57
N SER A 287 -11.11 -15.41 2.99
CA SER A 287 -10.28 -15.90 4.11
C SER A 287 -10.52 -15.18 5.45
N GLY A 288 -11.59 -14.41 5.55
CA GLY A 288 -12.05 -13.84 6.83
C GLY A 288 -11.71 -12.38 7.06
N VAL A 289 -11.14 -11.64 6.08
CA VAL A 289 -11.10 -10.18 6.13
C VAL A 289 -12.52 -9.65 5.93
N ASN A 290 -13.05 -8.86 6.86
CA ASN A 290 -14.47 -8.47 6.86
C ASN A 290 -14.87 -7.67 5.62
N ALA A 291 -13.99 -6.78 5.13
CA ALA A 291 -14.21 -6.06 3.89
C ALA A 291 -12.88 -5.70 3.22
N VAL A 292 -12.83 -5.82 1.90
CA VAL A 292 -11.72 -5.32 1.09
C VAL A 292 -12.21 -4.17 0.24
N HIS A 293 -11.48 -3.07 0.25
CA HIS A 293 -11.84 -1.86 -0.49
C HIS A 293 -10.77 -1.51 -1.50
N VAL A 294 -11.20 -1.28 -2.74
CA VAL A 294 -10.36 -0.75 -3.82
C VAL A 294 -10.72 0.71 -4.01
N ILE A 295 -9.81 1.61 -3.67
CA ILE A 295 -10.08 3.05 -3.60
C ILE A 295 -9.10 3.88 -4.43
N ASP A 296 -9.53 5.07 -4.86
CA ASP A 296 -8.70 5.98 -5.64
C ASP A 296 -7.69 6.72 -4.75
N GLY A 297 -6.43 6.31 -4.83
CA GLY A 297 -5.34 6.96 -4.10
C GLY A 297 -4.95 8.35 -4.61
N ARG A 298 -5.55 8.83 -5.72
CA ARG A 298 -5.32 10.18 -6.26
C ARG A 298 -6.21 11.23 -5.60
N VAL A 299 -7.15 10.82 -4.76
CA VAL A 299 -8.01 11.73 -4.00
C VAL A 299 -7.37 12.00 -2.64
N PRO A 300 -7.15 13.28 -2.28
CA PRO A 300 -6.66 13.62 -0.94
C PRO A 300 -7.59 13.06 0.15
N HIS A 301 -7.01 12.58 1.23
CA HIS A 301 -7.74 11.99 2.36
C HIS A 301 -8.62 10.79 2.01
N ALA A 302 -8.23 10.01 0.99
CA ALA A 302 -8.97 8.83 0.53
C ALA A 302 -9.25 7.81 1.66
N LEU A 303 -8.31 7.64 2.59
CA LEU A 303 -8.50 6.74 3.74
C LEU A 303 -9.59 7.23 4.69
N LEU A 304 -9.62 8.54 4.99
CA LEU A 304 -10.64 9.10 5.88
C LEU A 304 -12.02 9.07 5.23
N LEU A 305 -12.11 9.36 3.93
CA LEU A 305 -13.35 9.24 3.17
C LEU A 305 -13.94 7.83 3.26
N GLU A 306 -13.11 6.80 3.08
CA GLU A 306 -13.56 5.41 3.13
C GLU A 306 -13.87 4.90 4.54
N ILE A 307 -13.12 5.35 5.55
CA ILE A 307 -13.19 4.76 6.90
C ILE A 307 -14.13 5.54 7.81
N LEU A 308 -14.17 6.86 7.71
CA LEU A 308 -14.83 7.76 8.66
C LEU A 308 -16.08 8.43 8.10
N THR A 309 -16.55 8.03 6.92
CA THR A 309 -17.82 8.54 6.34
C THR A 309 -18.74 7.39 5.93
N ASP A 310 -20.00 7.71 5.63
CA ASP A 310 -21.04 6.80 5.14
C ASP A 310 -21.12 6.75 3.61
N GLN A 311 -20.30 7.53 2.92
CA GLN A 311 -20.28 7.54 1.46
C GLN A 311 -19.46 6.38 0.93
N ALA A 312 -20.02 5.64 -0.02
CA ALA A 312 -19.26 4.64 -0.76
C ALA A 312 -18.16 5.34 -1.57
N PHE A 313 -16.90 5.10 -1.17
CA PHE A 313 -15.71 5.65 -1.83
C PHE A 313 -14.88 4.51 -2.41
N GLY A 314 -15.14 4.16 -3.69
CA GLY A 314 -14.50 3.03 -4.33
C GLY A 314 -15.37 1.78 -4.42
N THR A 315 -14.73 0.62 -4.52
CA THR A 315 -15.39 -0.70 -4.60
C THR A 315 -15.11 -1.50 -3.34
N MET A 316 -16.16 -1.90 -2.64
CA MET A 316 -16.08 -2.85 -1.53
C MET A 316 -16.32 -4.26 -2.02
N ILE A 317 -15.45 -5.20 -1.63
CA ILE A 317 -15.58 -6.63 -1.92
C ILE A 317 -15.81 -7.38 -0.60
N ARG A 318 -16.87 -8.21 -0.56
CA ARG A 318 -17.23 -9.06 0.58
C ARG A 318 -17.30 -10.52 0.17
N SER A 319 -17.14 -11.41 1.14
CA SER A 319 -17.25 -12.86 0.92
C SER A 319 -18.68 -13.33 0.61
N HIS A 320 -19.68 -12.57 1.06
CA HIS A 320 -21.11 -12.94 0.97
C HIS A 320 -21.92 -11.84 0.32
#